data_2c84ad62eabff200a2d49f86640bfa45
#
_entry.id   2c84ad62eabff200a2d49f86640bfa45
#
_cell.length_a   1.000
_cell.length_b   1.000
_cell.length_c   1.000
_cell.angle_alpha   90.00
_cell.angle_beta   90.00
_cell.angle_gamma   90.00
#
_symmetry.space_group_name_H-M   'P 1'
#
loop_
_entity.id
_entity.type
_entity.pdbx_description
1 polymer ?
#
loop_
_entity_poly.entity_id
_entity_poly.type
_entity_poly.pdbx_seq_one_letter_code
_entity_poly.pdbx_strand_id
1 'polypeptide(L)'
;MSADRAILHSDMNSFYASVEMMLDPKLRGKAVAVCGSTENRHGIVLAKSELAKRAGVKTGMVNWEAKQRCKDLILVPPQYDQYLKYSKLAHEIYYRYTDLVEPFGMDECWLDVTGCEIYGKPLEIAEEIRQSVKEELGLTVSIGVSFNKIFAKLGSDLKKPDAITVITKQNFKENIWPLAASELLYVGSATTKKLASYGIKTIGDLAATEPSTLKYMFGINGLKLWRYANGTDESRVMQKDFVSPVKSVGHGITCTADLDNEEEVFHVLLELSQDVG
;
A
#
# COMPACT_ATOMS: atom_id res chain seq x y z
N MET A 1 30.96 5.08 -14.24
CA MET A 1 29.82 4.13 -14.14
C MET A 1 28.76 4.81 -13.32
N SER A 2 27.52 4.91 -13.81
CA SER A 2 26.43 5.45 -13.01
C SER A 2 26.26 4.54 -11.79
N ALA A 3 26.25 5.12 -10.59
CA ALA A 3 25.94 4.38 -9.37
C ALA A 3 24.57 3.68 -9.53
N ASP A 4 24.46 2.45 -9.04
CA ASP A 4 23.18 1.75 -9.04
C ASP A 4 22.17 2.56 -8.21
N ARG A 5 20.94 2.70 -8.72
CA ARG A 5 19.86 3.37 -7.98
C ARG A 5 19.59 2.64 -6.66
N ALA A 6 19.31 3.40 -5.64
CA ALA A 6 18.96 2.92 -4.31
C ALA A 6 17.57 3.46 -3.92
N ILE A 7 16.56 2.63 -4.10
CA ILE A 7 15.16 2.98 -3.84
C ILE A 7 14.67 2.23 -2.62
N LEU A 8 14.13 2.96 -1.65
CA LEU A 8 13.42 2.41 -0.52
C LEU A 8 11.91 2.53 -0.76
N HIS A 9 11.17 1.57 -0.22
CA HIS A 9 9.72 1.69 -0.04
C HIS A 9 9.39 1.41 1.41
N SER A 10 8.85 2.40 2.10
CA SER A 10 8.41 2.29 3.49
C SER A 10 6.89 2.11 3.54
N ASP A 11 6.40 1.18 4.38
CA ASP A 11 4.99 0.83 4.53
C ASP A 11 4.69 0.68 6.04
N MET A 12 3.82 1.54 6.57
CA MET A 12 3.46 1.54 7.99
C MET A 12 2.56 0.34 8.32
N ASN A 13 3.01 -0.49 9.25
CA ASN A 13 2.35 -1.75 9.58
C ASN A 13 0.99 -1.55 10.24
N SER A 14 -0.08 -2.13 9.64
CA SER A 14 -1.45 -2.06 10.18
C SER A 14 -1.86 -0.62 10.54
N PHE A 15 -1.53 0.36 9.71
CA PHE A 15 -1.39 1.77 10.05
C PHE A 15 -2.52 2.33 10.92
N TYR A 16 -3.77 2.36 10.45
CA TYR A 16 -4.87 2.94 11.23
C TYR A 16 -5.06 2.22 12.57
N ALA A 17 -5.01 0.89 12.56
CA ALA A 17 -5.16 0.12 13.81
C ALA A 17 -3.97 0.36 14.77
N SER A 18 -2.77 0.57 14.25
CA SER A 18 -1.58 0.89 15.05
C SER A 18 -1.69 2.28 15.69
N VAL A 19 -2.19 3.27 14.94
CA VAL A 19 -2.46 4.62 15.48
C VAL A 19 -3.53 4.55 16.58
N GLU A 20 -4.64 3.83 16.39
CA GLU A 20 -5.66 3.67 17.43
C GLU A 20 -5.10 3.01 18.70
N MET A 21 -4.30 1.95 18.56
CA MET A 21 -3.66 1.27 19.70
C MET A 21 -2.58 2.12 20.38
N MET A 22 -2.00 3.08 19.68
CA MET A 22 -1.05 4.03 20.25
C MET A 22 -1.78 5.13 21.03
N LEU A 23 -2.91 5.63 20.51
CA LEU A 23 -3.72 6.66 21.14
C LEU A 23 -4.51 6.13 22.35
N ASP A 24 -5.04 4.89 22.27
CA ASP A 24 -5.68 4.21 23.40
C ASP A 24 -4.90 2.95 23.84
N PRO A 25 -4.10 3.07 24.92
CA PRO A 25 -3.35 1.92 25.43
C PRO A 25 -4.20 0.70 25.83
N LYS A 26 -5.52 0.87 26.07
CA LYS A 26 -6.42 -0.24 26.40
C LYS A 26 -6.64 -1.19 25.21
N LEU A 27 -6.35 -0.73 23.99
CA LEU A 27 -6.44 -1.53 22.77
C LEU A 27 -5.18 -2.37 22.51
N ARG A 28 -4.08 -2.07 23.19
CA ARG A 28 -2.80 -2.80 23.00
C ARG A 28 -2.93 -4.25 23.35
N GLY A 29 -2.37 -5.13 22.52
CA GLY A 29 -2.43 -6.57 22.72
C GLY A 29 -3.80 -7.20 22.45
N LYS A 30 -4.74 -6.46 21.86
CA LYS A 30 -6.07 -6.96 21.49
C LYS A 30 -6.25 -7.05 19.98
N ALA A 31 -7.22 -7.86 19.55
CA ALA A 31 -7.68 -7.88 18.18
C ALA A 31 -8.55 -6.63 17.94
N VAL A 32 -8.05 -5.70 17.13
CA VAL A 32 -8.70 -4.43 16.82
C VAL A 32 -8.92 -4.31 15.32
N ALA A 33 -10.07 -3.81 14.91
CA ALA A 33 -10.33 -3.41 13.54
C ALA A 33 -10.91 -1.99 13.51
N VAL A 34 -10.35 -1.14 12.66
CA VAL A 34 -10.90 0.18 12.34
C VAL A 34 -11.96 -0.02 11.27
N CYS A 35 -13.17 0.43 11.55
CA CYS A 35 -14.34 0.14 10.71
C CYS A 35 -15.22 1.37 10.53
N GLY A 36 -15.85 1.48 9.36
CA GLY A 36 -16.95 2.42 9.16
C GLY A 36 -18.19 2.04 9.97
N SER A 37 -19.15 2.98 10.05
CA SER A 37 -20.41 2.79 10.79
C SER A 37 -21.28 1.74 10.11
N THR A 38 -21.75 0.77 10.89
CA THR A 38 -22.73 -0.23 10.43
C THR A 38 -24.11 0.42 10.21
N GLU A 39 -24.49 1.38 11.05
CA GLU A 39 -25.78 2.08 10.97
C GLU A 39 -25.91 2.89 9.67
N ASN A 40 -24.79 3.46 9.21
CA ASN A 40 -24.72 4.21 7.96
C ASN A 40 -24.36 3.33 6.74
N ARG A 41 -24.51 2.00 6.82
CA ARG A 41 -24.15 1.04 5.76
C ARG A 41 -22.68 1.06 5.33
N HIS A 42 -21.81 1.75 6.07
CA HIS A 42 -20.34 1.82 5.84
C HIS A 42 -19.56 0.81 6.70
N GLY A 43 -20.25 -0.18 7.24
CA GLY A 43 -19.71 -1.16 8.21
C GLY A 43 -18.74 -2.15 7.60
N ILE A 44 -17.59 -1.68 7.06
CA ILE A 44 -16.51 -2.51 6.55
C ILE A 44 -15.20 -2.27 7.32
N VAL A 45 -14.36 -3.29 7.39
CA VAL A 45 -13.00 -3.22 7.94
C VAL A 45 -12.11 -2.40 7.01
N LEU A 46 -11.61 -1.26 7.48
CA LEU A 46 -10.64 -0.41 6.79
C LEU A 46 -9.21 -0.86 7.08
N ALA A 47 -8.89 -1.10 8.35
CA ALA A 47 -7.60 -1.62 8.80
C ALA A 47 -7.79 -2.54 10.01
N LYS A 48 -6.77 -3.33 10.32
CA LYS A 48 -6.82 -4.33 11.38
C LYS A 48 -5.46 -4.54 12.03
N SER A 49 -5.47 -4.85 13.33
CA SER A 49 -4.26 -5.24 14.06
C SER A 49 -3.75 -6.61 13.60
N GLU A 50 -2.48 -6.89 13.87
CA GLU A 50 -1.86 -8.21 13.54
C GLU A 50 -2.59 -9.38 14.22
N LEU A 51 -3.14 -9.20 15.43
CA LEU A 51 -3.94 -10.23 16.09
C LEU A 51 -5.26 -10.49 15.34
N ALA A 52 -5.95 -9.45 14.91
CA ALA A 52 -7.16 -9.59 14.09
C ALA A 52 -6.85 -10.25 12.73
N LYS A 53 -5.72 -9.87 12.10
CA LYS A 53 -5.24 -10.48 10.85
C LYS A 53 -4.98 -11.98 11.01
N ARG A 54 -4.30 -12.39 12.10
CA ARG A 54 -4.06 -13.81 12.42
C ARG A 54 -5.35 -14.61 12.69
N ALA A 55 -6.38 -13.95 13.21
CA ALA A 55 -7.72 -14.54 13.37
C ALA A 55 -8.51 -14.63 12.04
N GLY A 56 -7.95 -14.17 10.91
CA GLY A 56 -8.54 -14.27 9.59
C GLY A 56 -9.40 -13.07 9.19
N VAL A 57 -9.36 -11.97 9.93
CA VAL A 57 -10.02 -10.71 9.55
C VAL A 57 -9.28 -10.09 8.36
N LYS A 58 -10.03 -9.66 7.33
CA LYS A 58 -9.48 -9.05 6.12
C LYS A 58 -10.05 -7.65 5.93
N THR A 59 -9.27 -6.75 5.33
CA THR A 59 -9.75 -5.44 4.86
C THR A 59 -10.85 -5.64 3.83
N GLY A 60 -11.90 -4.82 3.89
CA GLY A 60 -13.08 -4.93 3.04
C GLY A 60 -14.15 -5.90 3.56
N MET A 61 -13.87 -6.71 4.60
CA MET A 61 -14.92 -7.52 5.25
C MET A 61 -15.97 -6.63 5.90
N VAL A 62 -17.23 -7.05 5.84
CA VAL A 62 -18.29 -6.42 6.62
C VAL A 62 -18.11 -6.72 8.13
N ASN A 63 -18.55 -5.81 8.99
CA ASN A 63 -18.30 -5.87 10.44
C ASN A 63 -18.79 -7.17 11.08
N TRP A 64 -19.96 -7.66 10.67
CA TRP A 64 -20.51 -8.91 11.22
C TRP A 64 -19.67 -10.13 10.85
N GLU A 65 -19.16 -10.21 9.59
CA GLU A 65 -18.28 -11.29 9.15
C GLU A 65 -16.96 -11.26 9.91
N ALA A 66 -16.37 -10.06 10.08
CA ALA A 66 -15.15 -9.88 10.85
C ALA A 66 -15.31 -10.37 12.31
N LYS A 67 -16.46 -10.06 12.93
CA LYS A 67 -16.82 -10.56 14.27
C LYS A 67 -17.02 -12.07 14.32
N GLN A 68 -17.54 -12.69 13.28
CA GLN A 68 -17.60 -14.16 13.20
C GLN A 68 -16.23 -14.81 13.15
N ARG A 69 -15.26 -14.18 12.43
CA ARG A 69 -13.88 -14.67 12.36
C ARG A 69 -13.12 -14.50 13.68
N CYS A 70 -13.38 -13.41 14.38
CA CYS A 70 -12.72 -13.07 15.64
C CYS A 70 -13.76 -12.60 16.65
N LYS A 71 -14.17 -13.47 17.56
CA LYS A 71 -15.24 -13.19 18.54
C LYS A 71 -14.89 -12.02 19.45
N ASP A 72 -13.63 -11.88 19.85
CA ASP A 72 -13.14 -10.83 20.75
C ASP A 72 -12.68 -9.58 19.99
N LEU A 73 -13.05 -9.44 18.71
CA LEU A 73 -12.68 -8.30 17.88
C LEU A 73 -13.31 -7.00 18.41
N ILE A 74 -12.45 -6.01 18.67
CA ILE A 74 -12.87 -4.67 19.04
C ILE A 74 -12.98 -3.85 17.76
N LEU A 75 -14.15 -3.29 17.49
CA LEU A 75 -14.37 -2.38 16.38
C LEU A 75 -14.24 -0.94 16.90
N VAL A 76 -13.45 -0.13 16.20
CA VAL A 76 -13.25 1.29 16.51
C VAL A 76 -13.55 2.14 15.28
N PRO A 77 -14.15 3.34 15.44
CA PRO A 77 -14.37 4.24 14.33
C PRO A 77 -13.05 4.85 13.84
N PRO A 78 -12.93 5.25 12.57
CA PRO A 78 -11.71 5.87 12.04
C PRO A 78 -11.54 7.31 12.53
N GLN A 79 -10.27 7.68 12.82
CA GLN A 79 -9.84 9.04 13.19
C GLN A 79 -8.91 9.60 12.11
N TYR A 80 -9.45 9.97 10.94
CA TYR A 80 -8.66 10.37 9.77
C TYR A 80 -7.69 11.54 10.03
N ASP A 81 -8.06 12.50 10.89
CA ASP A 81 -7.17 13.61 11.26
C ASP A 81 -5.89 13.11 11.95
N GLN A 82 -6.02 12.08 12.80
CA GLN A 82 -4.87 11.46 13.44
C GLN A 82 -4.02 10.69 12.41
N TYR A 83 -4.64 9.96 11.49
CA TYR A 83 -3.90 9.25 10.45
C TYR A 83 -3.12 10.21 9.56
N LEU A 84 -3.74 11.31 9.13
CA LEU A 84 -3.05 12.38 8.36
C LEU A 84 -1.89 12.98 9.15
N LYS A 85 -2.07 13.22 10.46
CA LYS A 85 -1.01 13.74 11.33
C LYS A 85 0.19 12.80 11.38
N TYR A 86 -0.03 11.50 11.67
CA TYR A 86 1.05 10.52 11.77
C TYR A 86 1.69 10.19 10.43
N SER A 87 0.94 10.24 9.34
CA SER A 87 1.46 10.18 7.98
C SER A 87 2.46 11.31 7.72
N LYS A 88 2.11 12.57 8.04
CA LYS A 88 2.99 13.73 7.90
C LYS A 88 4.25 13.62 8.76
N LEU A 89 4.11 13.21 10.01
CA LEU A 89 5.25 13.01 10.91
C LEU A 89 6.23 11.94 10.38
N ALA A 90 5.72 10.86 9.79
CA ALA A 90 6.57 9.86 9.14
C ALA A 90 7.31 10.46 7.93
N HIS A 91 6.64 11.27 7.10
CA HIS A 91 7.29 11.96 5.99
C HIS A 91 8.40 12.91 6.46
N GLU A 92 8.23 13.60 7.60
CA GLU A 92 9.28 14.45 8.19
C GLU A 92 10.53 13.64 8.56
N ILE A 93 10.37 12.40 9.01
CA ILE A 93 11.50 11.49 9.23
C ILE A 93 12.18 11.16 7.90
N TYR A 94 11.42 10.85 6.86
CA TYR A 94 11.96 10.50 5.53
C TYR A 94 12.73 11.66 4.91
N TYR A 95 12.24 12.90 5.05
CA TYR A 95 12.89 14.12 4.52
C TYR A 95 14.26 14.43 5.15
N ARG A 96 14.63 13.79 6.25
CA ARG A 96 15.97 13.92 6.83
C ARG A 96 17.07 13.33 5.94
N TYR A 97 16.70 12.39 5.05
CA TYR A 97 17.63 11.62 4.22
C TYR A 97 17.62 12.05 2.74
N THR A 98 16.47 12.45 2.22
CA THR A 98 16.33 12.82 0.81
C THR A 98 15.08 13.69 0.60
N ASP A 99 15.14 14.56 -0.43
CA ASP A 99 13.97 15.31 -0.92
C ASP A 99 13.16 14.52 -1.98
N LEU A 100 13.70 13.38 -2.46
CA LEU A 100 13.03 12.50 -3.40
C LEU A 100 12.16 11.51 -2.63
N VAL A 101 10.99 11.99 -2.17
CA VAL A 101 10.03 11.25 -1.36
C VAL A 101 8.67 11.34 -2.03
N GLU A 102 8.17 10.19 -2.51
CA GLU A 102 6.91 10.10 -3.25
C GLU A 102 5.90 9.28 -2.44
N PRO A 103 4.82 9.92 -1.93
CA PRO A 103 3.75 9.22 -1.26
C PRO A 103 3.00 8.24 -2.17
N PHE A 104 2.61 7.09 -1.60
CA PHE A 104 1.72 6.11 -2.24
C PHE A 104 0.60 5.72 -1.26
N GLY A 105 -0.33 6.65 -1.05
CA GLY A 105 -1.32 6.58 0.02
C GLY A 105 -0.90 7.34 1.27
N MET A 106 -1.56 7.07 2.40
CA MET A 106 -1.25 7.71 3.68
C MET A 106 -0.11 7.04 4.44
N ASP A 107 0.12 5.76 4.20
CA ASP A 107 0.99 4.87 4.98
C ASP A 107 2.16 4.31 4.19
N GLU A 108 2.22 4.60 2.90
CA GLU A 108 3.26 4.11 2.01
C GLU A 108 4.02 5.24 1.33
N CYS A 109 5.33 5.06 1.13
CA CYS A 109 6.17 6.07 0.50
C CYS A 109 7.38 5.44 -0.20
N TRP A 110 7.72 5.92 -1.40
CA TRP A 110 9.02 5.66 -2.00
C TRP A 110 10.00 6.76 -1.65
N LEU A 111 11.27 6.36 -1.43
CA LEU A 111 12.38 7.26 -1.24
C LEU A 111 13.50 6.88 -2.23
N ASP A 112 14.08 7.84 -2.92
CA ASP A 112 15.31 7.64 -3.68
C ASP A 112 16.48 8.18 -2.86
N VAL A 113 17.29 7.28 -2.34
CA VAL A 113 18.48 7.59 -1.53
C VAL A 113 19.78 7.41 -2.33
N THR A 114 19.69 7.40 -3.66
CA THR A 114 20.86 7.37 -4.54
C THR A 114 21.70 8.62 -4.32
N GLY A 115 22.99 8.47 -4.03
CA GLY A 115 23.87 9.60 -3.74
C GLY A 115 23.78 10.17 -2.32
N CYS A 116 23.09 9.48 -1.43
CA CYS A 116 22.91 9.91 -0.03
C CYS A 116 23.89 9.21 0.93
N GLU A 117 25.08 8.80 0.43
CA GLU A 117 26.07 8.04 1.21
C GLU A 117 26.57 8.79 2.45
N ILE A 118 26.37 10.11 2.55
CA ILE A 118 26.64 10.91 3.76
C ILE A 118 25.85 10.41 4.98
N TYR A 119 24.69 9.81 4.76
CA TYR A 119 23.83 9.23 5.81
C TYR A 119 24.05 7.72 6.00
N GLY A 120 24.95 7.10 5.19
CA GLY A 120 25.22 5.67 5.24
C GLY A 120 24.80 4.92 3.97
N LYS A 121 24.93 3.61 4.00
CA LYS A 121 24.47 2.74 2.93
C LYS A 121 22.94 2.65 2.91
N PRO A 122 22.31 2.30 1.78
CA PRO A 122 20.83 2.23 1.70
C PRO A 122 20.17 1.34 2.77
N LEU A 123 20.82 0.24 3.16
CA LEU A 123 20.33 -0.61 4.24
C LEU A 123 20.46 0.07 5.62
N GLU A 124 21.52 0.82 5.87
CA GLU A 124 21.74 1.56 7.12
C GLU A 124 20.70 2.68 7.25
N ILE A 125 20.46 3.43 6.16
CA ILE A 125 19.40 4.45 6.09
C ILE A 125 18.01 3.83 6.36
N ALA A 126 17.72 2.67 5.76
CA ALA A 126 16.46 1.98 6.00
C ALA A 126 16.29 1.56 7.48
N GLU A 127 17.37 1.09 8.11
CA GLU A 127 17.35 0.71 9.53
C GLU A 127 17.15 1.93 10.44
N GLU A 128 17.82 3.05 10.16
CA GLU A 128 17.63 4.30 10.90
C GLU A 128 16.22 4.84 10.77
N ILE A 129 15.64 4.83 9.56
CA ILE A 129 14.24 5.22 9.33
C ILE A 129 13.30 4.31 10.14
N ARG A 130 13.48 2.99 10.07
CA ARG A 130 12.66 2.02 10.80
C ARG A 130 12.71 2.28 12.31
N GLN A 131 13.89 2.52 12.83
CA GLN A 131 14.11 2.79 14.25
C GLN A 131 13.53 4.16 14.66
N SER A 132 13.74 5.22 13.87
CA SER A 132 13.20 6.55 14.15
C SER A 132 11.67 6.56 14.17
N VAL A 133 11.02 5.89 13.21
CA VAL A 133 9.55 5.76 13.21
C VAL A 133 9.06 5.05 14.47
N LYS A 134 9.78 4.04 14.93
CA LYS A 134 9.43 3.27 16.12
C LYS A 134 9.61 4.09 17.41
N GLU A 135 10.73 4.80 17.54
CA GLU A 135 11.07 5.56 18.75
C GLU A 135 10.30 6.87 18.85
N GLU A 136 10.19 7.61 17.74
CA GLU A 136 9.58 8.94 17.75
C GLU A 136 8.05 8.89 17.62
N LEU A 137 7.50 7.92 16.86
CA LEU A 137 6.07 7.84 16.58
C LEU A 137 5.35 6.69 17.28
N GLY A 138 6.09 5.72 17.87
CA GLY A 138 5.50 4.52 18.44
C GLY A 138 4.83 3.59 17.42
N LEU A 139 5.13 3.76 16.14
CA LEU A 139 4.63 2.97 15.02
C LEU A 139 5.75 2.08 14.45
N THR A 140 5.41 1.10 13.64
CA THR A 140 6.41 0.27 12.95
C THR A 140 6.22 0.34 11.44
N VAL A 141 7.32 0.19 10.71
CA VAL A 141 7.34 0.16 9.25
C VAL A 141 8.03 -1.11 8.76
N SER A 142 7.59 -1.58 7.59
CA SER A 142 8.35 -2.56 6.82
C SER A 142 8.94 -1.87 5.60
N ILE A 143 10.24 -2.06 5.36
CA ILE A 143 10.97 -1.34 4.31
C ILE A 143 11.55 -2.32 3.31
N GLY A 144 11.24 -2.11 2.03
CA GLY A 144 11.94 -2.76 0.93
C GLY A 144 13.04 -1.87 0.40
N VAL A 145 14.24 -2.42 0.24
CA VAL A 145 15.41 -1.75 -0.34
C VAL A 145 15.72 -2.41 -1.67
N SER A 146 15.71 -1.65 -2.77
CA SER A 146 15.95 -2.20 -4.09
C SER A 146 16.51 -1.16 -5.07
N PHE A 147 16.69 -1.55 -6.33
CA PHE A 147 17.21 -0.72 -7.42
C PHE A 147 16.11 -0.10 -8.29
N ASN A 148 14.83 -0.40 -8.02
CA ASN A 148 13.66 0.20 -8.66
C ASN A 148 12.45 0.25 -7.70
N LYS A 149 11.45 1.05 -8.07
CA LYS A 149 10.24 1.27 -7.24
C LYS A 149 9.42 -0.01 -7.05
N ILE A 150 9.32 -0.85 -8.08
CA ILE A 150 8.47 -2.04 -8.09
C ILE A 150 9.00 -3.08 -7.11
N PHE A 151 10.31 -3.36 -7.15
CA PHE A 151 10.91 -4.33 -6.25
C PHE A 151 11.10 -3.78 -4.83
N ALA A 152 11.27 -2.46 -4.66
CA ALA A 152 11.24 -1.84 -3.35
C ALA A 152 9.86 -2.05 -2.69
N LYS A 153 8.76 -1.79 -3.42
CA LYS A 153 7.40 -2.05 -2.93
C LYS A 153 7.18 -3.53 -2.60
N LEU A 154 7.54 -4.42 -3.51
CA LEU A 154 7.43 -5.86 -3.27
C LEU A 154 8.21 -6.28 -2.03
N GLY A 155 9.42 -5.76 -1.85
CA GLY A 155 10.28 -6.03 -0.69
C GLY A 155 9.61 -5.65 0.64
N SER A 156 8.92 -4.51 0.70
CA SER A 156 8.21 -4.08 1.91
C SER A 156 7.05 -5.00 2.30
N ASP A 157 6.49 -5.76 1.34
CA ASP A 157 5.38 -6.69 1.58
C ASP A 157 5.84 -8.11 1.99
N LEU A 158 7.08 -8.52 1.61
CA LEU A 158 7.55 -9.89 1.82
C LEU A 158 7.74 -10.27 3.29
N LYS A 159 8.19 -9.30 4.10
CA LYS A 159 8.42 -9.53 5.54
C LYS A 159 7.72 -8.43 6.32
N LYS A 160 6.59 -8.76 6.96
CA LYS A 160 5.82 -7.87 7.82
C LYS A 160 5.51 -8.59 9.14
N PRO A 161 5.43 -7.89 10.27
CA PRO A 161 5.70 -6.46 10.47
C PRO A 161 7.17 -6.17 10.85
N ASP A 162 7.52 -4.87 10.91
CA ASP A 162 8.78 -4.34 11.50
C ASP A 162 10.05 -4.99 10.93
N ALA A 163 10.19 -5.02 9.60
CA ALA A 163 11.27 -5.73 8.93
C ALA A 163 11.82 -4.97 7.73
N ILE A 164 13.05 -5.32 7.32
CA ILE A 164 13.68 -4.83 6.10
C ILE A 164 13.95 -6.00 5.16
N THR A 165 13.65 -5.82 3.88
CA THR A 165 13.94 -6.78 2.83
C THR A 165 14.78 -6.12 1.74
N VAL A 166 15.92 -6.73 1.39
CA VAL A 166 16.82 -6.23 0.35
C VAL A 166 16.70 -7.09 -0.90
N ILE A 167 16.38 -6.46 -2.02
CA ILE A 167 16.27 -7.08 -3.34
C ILE A 167 17.30 -6.41 -4.26
N THR A 168 18.30 -7.17 -4.69
CA THR A 168 19.41 -6.69 -5.56
C THR A 168 19.26 -7.21 -6.97
N LYS A 169 20.03 -6.63 -7.92
CA LYS A 169 20.12 -7.13 -9.30
C LYS A 169 20.65 -8.56 -9.38
N GLN A 170 21.42 -9.00 -8.38
CA GLN A 170 22.02 -10.33 -8.33
C GLN A 170 21.02 -11.37 -7.82
N ASN A 171 20.14 -11.02 -6.85
CA ASN A 171 19.30 -12.00 -6.17
C ASN A 171 17.81 -11.97 -6.56
N PHE A 172 17.36 -10.97 -7.36
CA PHE A 172 15.92 -10.82 -7.61
C PHE A 172 15.30 -12.00 -8.35
N LYS A 173 16.03 -12.62 -9.27
CA LYS A 173 15.50 -13.79 -10.00
C LYS A 173 15.25 -14.97 -9.08
N GLU A 174 16.17 -15.23 -8.17
CA GLU A 174 16.05 -16.31 -7.19
C GLU A 174 14.93 -16.04 -6.17
N ASN A 175 14.85 -14.82 -5.67
CA ASN A 175 13.94 -14.47 -4.58
C ASN A 175 12.54 -14.06 -5.05
N ILE A 176 12.41 -13.47 -6.26
CA ILE A 176 11.17 -12.84 -6.73
C ILE A 176 10.46 -13.67 -7.80
N TRP A 177 11.18 -14.26 -8.73
CA TRP A 177 10.56 -15.03 -9.80
C TRP A 177 9.72 -16.23 -9.35
N PRO A 178 10.02 -16.94 -8.23
CA PRO A 178 9.17 -18.02 -7.72
C PRO A 178 7.85 -17.54 -7.10
N LEU A 179 7.73 -16.24 -6.79
CA LEU A 179 6.52 -15.70 -6.16
C LEU A 179 5.35 -15.71 -7.15
N ALA A 180 4.12 -15.77 -6.61
CA ALA A 180 2.92 -15.67 -7.42
C ALA A 180 2.88 -14.34 -8.20
N ALA A 181 2.40 -14.37 -9.44
CA ALA A 181 2.29 -13.15 -10.25
C ALA A 181 1.41 -12.08 -9.58
N SER A 182 0.47 -12.48 -8.73
CA SER A 182 -0.39 -11.58 -7.95
C SER A 182 0.35 -10.73 -6.92
N GLU A 183 1.58 -11.10 -6.55
CA GLU A 183 2.41 -10.30 -5.63
C GLU A 183 3.01 -9.06 -6.30
N LEU A 184 3.04 -9.05 -7.65
CA LEU A 184 3.58 -7.92 -8.39
C LEU A 184 2.58 -6.76 -8.39
N LEU A 185 3.08 -5.55 -8.15
CA LEU A 185 2.28 -4.33 -8.17
C LEU A 185 1.47 -4.22 -9.48
N TYR A 186 0.22 -3.81 -9.38
CA TYR A 186 -0.78 -3.71 -10.45
C TYR A 186 -1.29 -5.06 -11.01
N VAL A 187 -0.97 -6.19 -10.40
CA VAL A 187 -1.56 -7.49 -10.73
C VAL A 187 -2.70 -7.81 -9.74
N GLY A 188 -3.86 -7.24 -10.01
CA GLY A 188 -5.09 -7.51 -9.24
C GLY A 188 -5.75 -8.85 -9.62
N SER A 189 -6.84 -9.19 -8.95
CA SER A 189 -7.54 -10.49 -9.09
C SER A 189 -7.98 -10.80 -10.54
N ALA A 190 -8.47 -9.81 -11.29
CA ALA A 190 -8.86 -10.00 -12.68
C ALA A 190 -7.65 -10.30 -13.58
N THR A 191 -6.54 -9.57 -13.39
CA THR A 191 -5.29 -9.82 -14.11
C THR A 191 -4.72 -11.19 -13.77
N THR A 192 -4.71 -11.57 -12.49
CA THR A 192 -4.27 -12.89 -12.03
C THR A 192 -5.04 -14.02 -12.69
N LYS A 193 -6.37 -13.93 -12.72
CA LYS A 193 -7.24 -14.94 -13.39
C LYS A 193 -6.91 -15.04 -14.88
N LYS A 194 -6.74 -13.92 -15.56
CA LYS A 194 -6.43 -13.90 -16.99
C LYS A 194 -5.01 -14.45 -17.26
N LEU A 195 -4.01 -14.11 -16.47
CA LEU A 195 -2.66 -14.68 -16.56
C LEU A 195 -2.69 -16.20 -16.37
N ALA A 196 -3.40 -16.67 -15.33
CA ALA A 196 -3.52 -18.10 -15.03
C ALA A 196 -4.16 -18.91 -16.19
N SER A 197 -5.13 -18.33 -16.94
CA SER A 197 -5.72 -18.99 -18.09
C SER A 197 -4.75 -19.21 -19.27
N TYR A 198 -3.62 -18.48 -19.26
CA TYR A 198 -2.50 -18.67 -20.21
C TYR A 198 -1.32 -19.44 -19.58
N GLY A 199 -1.51 -20.04 -18.41
CA GLY A 199 -0.46 -20.81 -17.73
C GLY A 199 0.57 -19.95 -16.97
N ILE A 200 0.42 -18.62 -16.94
CA ILE A 200 1.32 -17.69 -16.27
C ILE A 200 0.89 -17.57 -14.81
N LYS A 201 1.65 -18.16 -13.89
CA LYS A 201 1.31 -18.25 -12.46
C LYS A 201 2.27 -17.47 -11.58
N THR A 202 3.55 -17.41 -11.96
CA THR A 202 4.62 -16.78 -11.20
C THR A 202 5.11 -15.50 -11.87
N ILE A 203 5.86 -14.69 -11.13
CA ILE A 203 6.55 -13.52 -11.67
C ILE A 203 7.58 -13.96 -12.72
N GLY A 204 8.24 -15.12 -12.52
CA GLY A 204 9.16 -15.70 -13.48
C GLY A 204 8.49 -16.11 -14.78
N ASP A 205 7.28 -16.73 -14.72
CA ASP A 205 6.51 -17.04 -15.92
C ASP A 205 6.15 -15.77 -16.70
N LEU A 206 5.74 -14.70 -15.97
CA LEU A 206 5.43 -13.41 -16.55
C LEU A 206 6.66 -12.78 -17.23
N ALA A 207 7.82 -12.87 -16.57
CA ALA A 207 9.10 -12.36 -17.11
C ALA A 207 9.57 -13.11 -18.36
N ALA A 208 9.30 -14.42 -18.44
CA ALA A 208 9.66 -15.28 -19.56
C ALA A 208 8.65 -15.24 -20.72
N THR A 209 7.45 -14.69 -20.50
CA THR A 209 6.43 -14.60 -21.54
C THR A 209 6.83 -13.58 -22.60
N GLU A 210 6.55 -13.91 -23.88
CA GLU A 210 6.81 -13.01 -25.01
C GLU A 210 6.05 -11.68 -24.85
N PRO A 211 6.74 -10.52 -24.92
CA PRO A 211 6.10 -9.21 -24.73
C PRO A 211 4.91 -8.93 -25.65
N SER A 212 4.96 -9.45 -26.89
CA SER A 212 3.85 -9.35 -27.85
C SER A 212 2.58 -10.04 -27.36
N THR A 213 2.69 -11.18 -26.69
CA THR A 213 1.57 -11.92 -26.08
C THR A 213 0.96 -11.10 -24.95
N LEU A 214 1.78 -10.55 -24.05
CA LEU A 214 1.28 -9.70 -22.95
C LEU A 214 0.65 -8.40 -23.48
N LYS A 215 1.20 -7.83 -24.56
CA LYS A 215 0.59 -6.68 -25.24
C LYS A 215 -0.77 -7.02 -25.83
N TYR A 216 -0.92 -8.19 -26.43
CA TYR A 216 -2.22 -8.67 -26.92
C TYR A 216 -3.23 -8.84 -25.78
N MET A 217 -2.81 -9.38 -24.65
CA MET A 217 -3.68 -9.63 -23.49
C MET A 217 -4.12 -8.35 -22.76
N PHE A 218 -3.20 -7.40 -22.54
CA PHE A 218 -3.37 -6.28 -21.63
C PHE A 218 -2.98 -4.92 -22.21
N GLY A 219 -2.72 -4.83 -23.52
CA GLY A 219 -2.27 -3.60 -24.15
C GLY A 219 -0.94 -3.11 -23.61
N ILE A 220 -0.82 -1.80 -23.44
CA ILE A 220 0.42 -1.18 -22.89
C ILE A 220 0.73 -1.63 -21.46
N ASN A 221 -0.29 -1.97 -20.68
CA ASN A 221 -0.10 -2.47 -19.31
C ASN A 221 0.58 -3.84 -19.29
N GLY A 222 0.35 -4.69 -20.29
CA GLY A 222 1.07 -5.96 -20.42
C GLY A 222 2.56 -5.77 -20.60
N LEU A 223 2.97 -4.78 -21.41
CA LEU A 223 4.39 -4.44 -21.57
C LEU A 223 5.01 -3.87 -20.28
N LYS A 224 4.24 -3.07 -19.52
CA LYS A 224 4.68 -2.58 -18.20
C LYS A 224 4.89 -3.73 -17.23
N LEU A 225 3.93 -4.67 -17.13
CA LEU A 225 4.05 -5.83 -16.25
C LEU A 225 5.26 -6.70 -16.62
N TRP A 226 5.54 -6.87 -17.91
CA TRP A 226 6.74 -7.56 -18.37
C TRP A 226 8.03 -6.87 -17.90
N ARG A 227 8.12 -5.53 -18.05
CA ARG A 227 9.23 -4.73 -17.56
C ARG A 227 9.40 -4.86 -16.04
N TYR A 228 8.31 -4.81 -15.31
CA TYR A 228 8.31 -4.96 -13.85
C TYR A 228 8.86 -6.32 -13.43
N ALA A 229 8.36 -7.41 -14.01
CA ALA A 229 8.84 -8.77 -13.72
C ALA A 229 10.32 -8.98 -14.06
N ASN A 230 10.85 -8.28 -15.07
CA ASN A 230 12.26 -8.30 -15.45
C ASN A 230 13.13 -7.29 -14.70
N GLY A 231 12.56 -6.51 -13.78
CA GLY A 231 13.29 -5.52 -12.99
C GLY A 231 13.81 -4.31 -13.79
N THR A 232 13.22 -4.04 -14.97
CA THR A 232 13.65 -2.96 -15.88
C THR A 232 12.78 -1.71 -15.74
N ASP A 233 12.14 -1.51 -14.59
CA ASP A 233 11.44 -0.28 -14.28
C ASP A 233 12.42 0.86 -14.00
N GLU A 234 12.27 1.96 -14.73
CA GLU A 234 13.09 3.17 -14.63
C GLU A 234 12.31 4.36 -14.09
N SER A 235 11.09 4.14 -13.60
CA SER A 235 10.27 5.21 -13.04
C SER A 235 11.01 5.94 -11.91
N ARG A 236 10.95 7.28 -11.95
CA ARG A 236 11.62 8.12 -10.94
C ARG A 236 10.75 8.24 -9.71
N VAL A 237 11.40 8.42 -8.56
CA VAL A 237 10.73 8.89 -7.35
C VAL A 237 10.56 10.40 -7.49
N MET A 238 9.35 10.90 -7.26
CA MET A 238 9.04 12.31 -7.35
C MET A 238 9.60 13.09 -6.15
N GLN A 239 9.82 14.38 -6.34
CA GLN A 239 10.21 15.27 -5.25
C GLN A 239 9.01 15.51 -4.30
N LYS A 240 9.30 15.83 -3.06
CA LYS A 240 8.32 16.12 -1.99
C LYS A 240 7.27 17.16 -2.37
N ASP A 241 7.65 18.13 -3.22
CA ASP A 241 6.78 19.23 -3.64
C ASP A 241 6.05 18.95 -4.98
N PHE A 242 6.18 17.73 -5.51
CA PHE A 242 5.52 17.37 -6.75
C PHE A 242 4.01 17.25 -6.55
N VAL A 243 3.27 18.10 -7.21
CA VAL A 243 1.80 18.04 -7.25
C VAL A 243 1.36 17.46 -8.60
N SER A 244 0.75 16.28 -8.55
CA SER A 244 0.19 15.68 -9.76
C SER A 244 -0.97 16.53 -10.28
N PRO A 245 -1.02 16.87 -11.57
CA PRO A 245 -2.15 17.61 -12.12
C PRO A 245 -3.45 16.82 -11.95
N VAL A 246 -4.50 17.51 -11.50
CA VAL A 246 -5.83 16.93 -11.37
C VAL A 246 -6.35 16.52 -12.74
N LYS A 247 -6.74 15.28 -12.92
CA LYS A 247 -7.28 14.74 -14.20
C LYS A 247 -8.78 14.60 -14.19
N SER A 248 -9.37 14.37 -13.03
CA SER A 248 -10.81 14.23 -12.84
C SER A 248 -11.17 14.55 -11.39
N VAL A 249 -12.37 15.10 -11.19
CA VAL A 249 -13.00 15.27 -9.89
C VAL A 249 -14.27 14.42 -9.91
N GLY A 250 -14.53 13.68 -8.84
CA GLY A 250 -15.71 12.85 -8.73
C GLY A 250 -16.10 12.68 -7.26
N HIS A 251 -17.40 12.66 -7.00
CA HIS A 251 -17.94 12.40 -5.68
C HIS A 251 -18.95 11.25 -5.75
N GLY A 252 -19.06 10.47 -4.67
CA GLY A 252 -20.03 9.38 -4.54
C GLY A 252 -20.30 9.08 -3.08
N ILE A 253 -21.57 8.75 -2.77
CA ILE A 253 -21.97 8.37 -1.42
C ILE A 253 -22.63 7.00 -1.42
N THR A 254 -22.59 6.32 -0.28
CA THR A 254 -23.46 5.17 0.00
C THR A 254 -24.62 5.67 0.84
N CYS A 255 -25.83 5.61 0.30
CA CYS A 255 -27.04 6.05 1.01
C CYS A 255 -27.30 5.16 2.23
N THR A 256 -27.84 5.74 3.30
CA THR A 256 -28.19 5.03 4.54
C THR A 256 -29.35 4.05 4.36
N ALA A 257 -30.22 4.29 3.37
CA ALA A 257 -31.31 3.42 2.94
C ALA A 257 -31.28 3.27 1.41
N ASP A 258 -32.04 2.31 0.89
CA ASP A 258 -32.26 2.20 -0.55
C ASP A 258 -33.11 3.38 -1.02
N LEU A 259 -32.86 3.87 -2.22
CA LEU A 259 -33.63 4.94 -2.85
C LEU A 259 -34.72 4.29 -3.70
N ASP A 260 -35.98 4.47 -3.32
CA ASP A 260 -37.11 3.74 -3.90
C ASP A 260 -37.83 4.51 -5.01
N ASN A 261 -37.51 5.78 -5.22
CA ASN A 261 -38.18 6.62 -6.20
C ASN A 261 -37.23 7.62 -6.88
N GLU A 262 -37.66 8.17 -8.02
CA GLU A 262 -36.86 9.09 -8.83
C GLU A 262 -36.53 10.40 -8.12
N GLU A 263 -37.41 10.89 -7.25
CA GLU A 263 -37.22 12.15 -6.52
C GLU A 263 -36.06 12.04 -5.53
N GLU A 264 -35.98 10.96 -4.76
CA GLU A 264 -34.86 10.68 -3.86
C GLU A 264 -33.53 10.56 -4.61
N VAL A 265 -33.52 9.83 -5.74
CA VAL A 265 -32.34 9.69 -6.61
C VAL A 265 -31.93 11.07 -7.15
N PHE A 266 -32.90 11.88 -7.60
CA PHE A 266 -32.62 13.22 -8.11
C PHE A 266 -31.97 14.12 -7.05
N HIS A 267 -32.49 14.13 -5.81
CA HIS A 267 -31.93 14.93 -4.73
C HIS A 267 -30.47 14.55 -4.43
N VAL A 268 -30.18 13.25 -4.33
CA VAL A 268 -28.82 12.75 -4.07
C VAL A 268 -27.89 13.14 -5.22
N LEU A 269 -28.31 12.97 -6.48
CA LEU A 269 -27.50 13.36 -7.65
C LEU A 269 -27.29 14.86 -7.73
N LEU A 270 -28.27 15.67 -7.33
CA LEU A 270 -28.16 17.12 -7.28
C LEU A 270 -27.09 17.56 -6.27
N GLU A 271 -27.13 17.01 -5.04
CA GLU A 271 -26.10 17.24 -4.01
C GLU A 271 -24.71 16.88 -4.54
N LEU A 272 -24.54 15.65 -5.03
CA LEU A 272 -23.25 15.19 -5.58
C LEU A 272 -22.75 16.07 -6.74
N SER A 273 -23.67 16.58 -7.57
CA SER A 273 -23.32 17.47 -8.68
C SER A 273 -22.84 18.84 -8.18
N GLN A 274 -23.46 19.37 -7.12
CA GLN A 274 -23.02 20.61 -6.49
C GLN A 274 -21.65 20.50 -5.83
N ASP A 275 -21.36 19.35 -5.23
CA ASP A 275 -20.05 19.08 -4.60
C ASP A 275 -18.91 18.97 -5.63
N VAL A 276 -19.21 18.60 -6.86
CA VAL A 276 -18.22 18.44 -7.95
C VAL A 276 -18.01 19.73 -8.76
N GLY A 277 -19.04 20.58 -8.85
CA GLY A 277 -19.01 21.81 -9.64
C GLY A 277 -18.43 23.00 -8.91
#